data_1e937d76696c0340d466663c0084990a
#
_entry.id   1e937d76696c0340d466663c0084990a
#
_cell.length_a   1.000
_cell.length_b   1.000
_cell.length_c   1.000
_cell.angle_alpha   90.00
_cell.angle_beta   90.00
_cell.angle_gamma   90.00
#
_symmetry.space_group_name_H-M   'P 1'
#
loop_
_entity.id
_entity.type
_entity.pdbx_description
1 polymer ?
#
loop_
_entity_poly.entity_id
_entity_poly.type
_entity_poly.pdbx_seq_one_letter_code
_entity_poly.pdbx_strand_id
1 'polypeptide(L)'
;MKKRSVSAHSAQSVPVDRAEPADDAAQSRAAAPAPPAVAGVRRKKAPEQVRAQLLDAASEIATHHGVAALTLDAVAERAGVTKGALQYHFANKQGLLDALFEQATERFAAQMAACRAADPHGEGAAARAYLHAVLDTAQPAASTDVLRVLVASMITDQETRARWSVPMREWTRPDPVPLEQAATLMICRLAADGLWISELLDSVAMSAELRAEIVRQLDRMSGGGAPQAGTTPRAQARARGRRG
;
A
#
# COMPACT_ATOMS: atom_id res chain seq x y z
N MET A 1 44.03 5.28 -43.06
CA MET A 1 45.37 5.92 -43.16
C MET A 1 45.78 6.35 -41.76
N LYS A 2 47.03 5.96 -41.40
CA LYS A 2 47.90 6.36 -40.29
C LYS A 2 47.40 6.07 -38.87
N LYS A 3 47.81 4.98 -38.13
CA LYS A 3 49.15 4.52 -37.66
C LYS A 3 49.99 5.63 -36.99
N ARG A 4 50.21 5.44 -35.64
CA ARG A 4 51.54 5.41 -34.92
C ARG A 4 51.23 5.39 -33.43
N SER A 5 51.57 4.39 -32.63
CA SER A 5 52.84 3.75 -32.31
C SER A 5 53.67 4.48 -31.24
N VAL A 6 53.84 3.80 -30.09
CA VAL A 6 55.05 3.41 -29.37
C VAL A 6 55.75 4.44 -28.45
N SER A 7 56.00 4.12 -27.17
CA SER A 7 57.25 3.76 -26.46
C SER A 7 57.02 3.81 -24.95
N ALA A 8 57.19 2.85 -24.14
CA ALA A 8 58.27 2.04 -23.55
C ALA A 8 59.56 2.78 -23.11
N HIS A 9 59.85 2.72 -21.80
CA HIS A 9 61.19 2.66 -21.17
C HIS A 9 60.99 2.28 -19.70
N SER A 10 61.37 1.10 -19.26
CA SER A 10 62.66 0.55 -18.83
C SER A 10 63.10 1.10 -17.48
N ALA A 11 62.96 0.27 -16.49
CA ALA A 11 63.90 -0.49 -15.65
C ALA A 11 65.13 0.24 -15.11
N GLN A 12 65.33 0.13 -13.78
CA GLN A 12 66.64 -0.15 -13.21
C GLN A 12 66.53 -0.73 -11.80
N SER A 13 67.33 -1.73 -11.57
CA SER A 13 67.47 -2.63 -10.44
C SER A 13 68.73 -2.32 -9.60
N VAL A 14 68.64 -2.66 -8.27
CA VAL A 14 69.64 -3.32 -7.38
C VAL A 14 70.82 -2.46 -6.83
N PRO A 15 71.49 -2.74 -5.70
CA PRO A 15 71.57 -3.95 -4.90
C PRO A 15 71.57 -3.84 -3.36
N VAL A 16 71.30 -4.92 -2.69
CA VAL A 16 71.93 -5.69 -1.59
C VAL A 16 72.93 -4.97 -0.72
N ASP A 17 72.78 -4.98 0.59
CA ASP A 17 73.83 -5.37 1.54
C ASP A 17 73.23 -6.08 2.77
N ARG A 18 74.10 -6.92 3.31
CA ARG A 18 73.95 -8.09 4.16
C ARG A 18 74.62 -7.82 5.50
N ALA A 19 73.99 -8.07 6.63
CA ALA A 19 74.62 -8.52 7.84
C ALA A 19 73.64 -9.01 8.91
N GLU A 20 73.72 -10.26 9.23
CA GLU A 20 73.39 -10.86 10.53
C GLU A 20 74.70 -10.88 11.38
N PRO A 21 74.72 -11.40 12.63
CA PRO A 21 73.71 -11.74 13.65
C PRO A 21 74.05 -11.23 15.06
N ALA A 22 73.14 -11.43 16.03
CA ALA A 22 73.45 -11.98 17.39
C ALA A 22 72.31 -11.81 18.36
N ASP A 23 71.81 -12.92 18.75
CA ASP A 23 71.65 -13.48 20.10
C ASP A 23 71.00 -12.66 21.22
N ASP A 24 70.03 -13.28 21.77
CA ASP A 24 69.83 -13.75 23.16
C ASP A 24 68.61 -13.20 23.90
N ALA A 25 68.01 -14.15 24.61
CA ALA A 25 67.13 -14.05 25.79
C ALA A 25 65.61 -13.98 25.62
N ALA A 26 65.13 -15.19 25.67
CA ALA A 26 63.93 -15.64 26.41
C ALA A 26 63.20 -14.61 27.26
N GLN A 27 61.93 -14.42 26.94
CA GLN A 27 60.90 -14.36 27.98
C GLN A 27 59.57 -14.83 27.42
N SER A 28 59.18 -16.04 27.81
CA SER A 28 57.88 -16.64 27.75
C SER A 28 56.79 -15.67 28.32
N ARG A 29 55.96 -15.14 27.46
CA ARG A 29 54.66 -14.62 27.85
C ARG A 29 53.58 -15.46 27.17
N ALA A 30 52.97 -16.32 27.99
CA ALA A 30 51.78 -17.07 27.64
C ALA A 30 50.76 -16.14 27.03
N ALA A 31 50.44 -16.33 25.73
CA ALA A 31 49.33 -15.72 25.08
C ALA A 31 48.03 -16.29 25.67
N ALA A 32 47.27 -15.44 26.32
CA ALA A 32 45.89 -15.78 26.73
C ALA A 32 45.10 -16.23 25.49
N PRO A 33 44.26 -17.26 25.59
CA PRO A 33 43.43 -17.69 24.48
C PRO A 33 42.46 -16.55 24.13
N ALA A 34 42.40 -16.20 22.84
CA ALA A 34 41.42 -15.28 22.30
C ALA A 34 40.00 -15.81 22.65
N PRO A 35 39.09 -14.92 23.06
CA PRO A 35 37.73 -15.34 23.34
C PRO A 35 37.11 -15.96 22.07
N PRO A 36 36.32 -17.03 22.19
CA PRO A 36 35.69 -17.66 21.02
C PRO A 36 34.83 -16.61 20.35
N ALA A 37 35.03 -16.45 19.04
CA ALA A 37 34.16 -15.68 18.20
C ALA A 37 32.74 -16.18 18.44
N VAL A 38 31.88 -15.36 19.06
CA VAL A 38 30.46 -15.63 19.22
C VAL A 38 29.93 -15.70 17.81
N ALA A 39 29.80 -16.89 17.26
CA ALA A 39 29.07 -17.14 16.04
C ALA A 39 27.65 -16.63 16.31
N GLY A 40 27.33 -15.47 15.72
CA GLY A 40 26.03 -14.86 15.84
C GLY A 40 24.98 -15.89 15.50
N VAL A 41 24.26 -16.36 16.49
CA VAL A 41 23.08 -17.21 16.32
C VAL A 41 22.12 -16.40 15.46
N ARG A 42 22.11 -16.68 14.16
CA ARG A 42 21.13 -16.15 13.23
C ARG A 42 19.78 -16.64 13.75
N ARG A 43 19.11 -15.80 14.58
CA ARG A 43 17.77 -16.10 15.08
C ARG A 43 16.92 -16.44 13.86
N LYS A 44 16.44 -17.68 13.77
CA LYS A 44 15.44 -18.08 12.78
C LYS A 44 14.27 -17.12 12.97
N LYS A 45 14.04 -16.25 12.00
CA LYS A 45 12.85 -15.39 11.99
C LYS A 45 11.63 -16.30 12.06
N ALA A 46 10.67 -15.96 12.93
CA ALA A 46 9.42 -16.71 13.00
C ALA A 46 8.75 -16.75 11.60
N PRO A 47 8.16 -17.88 11.17
CA PRO A 47 7.57 -17.99 9.84
C PRO A 47 6.60 -16.84 9.51
N GLU A 48 5.80 -16.39 10.47
CA GLU A 48 4.88 -15.26 10.31
C GLU A 48 5.59 -13.95 9.98
N GLN A 49 6.74 -13.69 10.61
CA GLN A 49 7.54 -12.50 10.31
C GLN A 49 8.12 -12.54 8.89
N VAL A 50 8.52 -13.71 8.41
CA VAL A 50 9.01 -13.88 7.03
C VAL A 50 7.86 -13.68 6.05
N ARG A 51 6.67 -14.24 6.34
CA ARG A 51 5.48 -14.05 5.51
C ARG A 51 5.10 -12.55 5.42
N ALA A 52 5.09 -11.84 6.54
CA ALA A 52 4.81 -10.40 6.56
C ALA A 52 5.83 -9.62 5.71
N GLN A 53 7.14 -9.88 5.87
CA GLN A 53 8.20 -9.24 5.09
C GLN A 53 8.05 -9.50 3.58
N LEU A 54 7.63 -10.70 3.19
CA LEU A 54 7.37 -11.03 1.79
C LEU A 54 6.18 -10.25 1.23
N LEU A 55 5.10 -10.10 2.00
CA LEU A 55 3.94 -9.31 1.59
C LEU A 55 4.25 -7.81 1.52
N ASP A 56 5.04 -7.28 2.46
CA ASP A 56 5.47 -5.89 2.43
C ASP A 56 6.36 -5.62 1.19
N ALA A 57 7.32 -6.49 0.91
CA ALA A 57 8.15 -6.38 -0.30
C ALA A 57 7.32 -6.48 -1.59
N ALA A 58 6.33 -7.39 -1.62
CA ALA A 58 5.41 -7.52 -2.75
C ALA A 58 4.53 -6.28 -2.93
N SER A 59 4.05 -5.70 -1.83
CA SER A 59 3.30 -4.44 -1.84
C SER A 59 4.11 -3.30 -2.44
N GLU A 60 5.36 -3.12 -2.02
CA GLU A 60 6.26 -2.09 -2.55
C GLU A 60 6.51 -2.27 -4.06
N ILE A 61 6.80 -3.51 -4.51
CA ILE A 61 7.02 -3.78 -5.93
C ILE A 61 5.74 -3.49 -6.73
N ALA A 62 4.58 -3.96 -6.24
CA ALA A 62 3.30 -3.73 -6.93
C ALA A 62 2.98 -2.25 -7.05
N THR A 63 3.16 -1.48 -5.98
CA THR A 63 2.86 -0.05 -5.94
C THR A 63 3.78 0.77 -6.86
N HIS A 64 5.08 0.47 -6.87
CA HIS A 64 6.06 1.28 -7.61
C HIS A 64 6.27 0.82 -9.06
N HIS A 65 6.08 -0.47 -9.34
CA HIS A 65 6.42 -1.07 -10.63
C HIS A 65 5.25 -1.83 -11.28
N GLY A 66 4.10 -1.88 -10.61
CA GLY A 66 2.90 -2.58 -11.07
C GLY A 66 2.96 -4.10 -10.87
N VAL A 67 1.78 -4.76 -11.00
CA VAL A 67 1.61 -6.22 -10.78
C VAL A 67 2.44 -7.05 -11.78
N ALA A 68 2.71 -6.52 -12.99
CA ALA A 68 3.53 -7.23 -13.98
C ALA A 68 4.96 -7.47 -13.49
N ALA A 69 5.57 -6.51 -12.79
CA ALA A 69 6.93 -6.59 -12.23
C ALA A 69 7.03 -7.54 -11.02
N LEU A 70 5.92 -7.94 -10.43
CA LEU A 70 5.89 -8.79 -9.26
C LEU A 70 6.21 -10.24 -9.65
N THR A 71 7.45 -10.66 -9.40
CA THR A 71 7.93 -12.03 -9.57
C THR A 71 8.39 -12.59 -8.23
N LEU A 72 8.37 -13.93 -8.08
CA LEU A 72 8.83 -14.55 -6.82
C LEU A 72 10.30 -14.23 -6.53
N ASP A 73 11.13 -14.15 -7.57
CA ASP A 73 12.56 -13.84 -7.41
C ASP A 73 12.76 -12.38 -6.96
N ALA A 74 12.07 -11.41 -7.58
CA ALA A 74 12.13 -10.00 -7.18
C ALA A 74 11.64 -9.77 -5.75
N VAL A 75 10.59 -10.49 -5.34
CA VAL A 75 10.06 -10.39 -3.97
C VAL A 75 11.02 -11.02 -2.95
N ALA A 76 11.63 -12.17 -3.26
CA ALA A 76 12.62 -12.81 -2.39
C ALA A 76 13.85 -11.91 -2.20
N GLU A 77 14.35 -11.33 -3.28
CA GLU A 77 15.46 -10.38 -3.29
C GLU A 77 15.13 -9.14 -2.45
N ARG A 78 14.00 -8.51 -2.70
CA ARG A 78 13.54 -7.31 -1.98
C ARG A 78 13.34 -7.55 -0.48
N ALA A 79 12.78 -8.71 -0.11
CA ALA A 79 12.59 -9.11 1.28
C ALA A 79 13.85 -9.58 1.98
N GLY A 80 14.97 -9.76 1.24
CA GLY A 80 16.24 -10.27 1.78
C GLY A 80 16.12 -11.71 2.30
N VAL A 81 15.32 -12.55 1.64
CA VAL A 81 15.13 -13.96 1.97
C VAL A 81 15.54 -14.86 0.81
N THR A 82 15.74 -16.15 1.07
CA THR A 82 16.04 -17.10 0.00
C THR A 82 14.78 -17.46 -0.79
N LYS A 83 14.95 -17.85 -2.05
CA LYS A 83 13.85 -18.37 -2.89
C LYS A 83 13.13 -19.53 -2.24
N GLY A 84 13.86 -20.46 -1.56
CA GLY A 84 13.26 -21.58 -0.83
C GLY A 84 12.40 -21.12 0.35
N ALA A 85 12.80 -20.08 1.08
CA ALA A 85 12.00 -19.50 2.15
C ALA A 85 10.71 -18.86 1.59
N LEU A 86 10.77 -18.18 0.44
CA LEU A 86 9.59 -17.65 -0.22
C LEU A 86 8.67 -18.78 -0.68
N GLN A 87 9.20 -19.83 -1.35
CA GLN A 87 8.41 -20.94 -1.85
C GLN A 87 7.74 -21.77 -0.73
N TYR A 88 8.28 -21.75 0.47
CA TYR A 88 7.62 -22.32 1.65
C TYR A 88 6.32 -21.60 1.99
N HIS A 89 6.24 -20.27 1.79
CA HIS A 89 5.06 -19.46 2.09
C HIS A 89 4.11 -19.33 0.89
N PHE A 90 4.66 -19.23 -0.33
CA PHE A 90 3.89 -18.99 -1.55
C PHE A 90 4.39 -19.91 -2.66
N ALA A 91 3.58 -20.91 -3.00
CA ALA A 91 3.92 -21.92 -4.00
C ALA A 91 4.12 -21.33 -5.40
N ASN A 92 3.41 -20.25 -5.72
CA ASN A 92 3.45 -19.58 -7.03
C ASN A 92 3.07 -18.08 -6.91
N LYS A 93 3.22 -17.36 -8.03
CA LYS A 93 2.89 -15.94 -8.12
C LYS A 93 1.42 -15.67 -7.76
N GLN A 94 0.49 -16.53 -8.19
CA GLN A 94 -0.93 -16.32 -7.92
C GLN A 94 -1.23 -16.40 -6.42
N GLY A 95 -0.68 -17.39 -5.71
CA GLY A 95 -0.85 -17.50 -4.25
C GLY A 95 -0.27 -16.28 -3.50
N LEU A 96 0.82 -15.69 -4.00
CA LEU A 96 1.37 -14.46 -3.44
C LEU A 96 0.43 -13.26 -3.71
N LEU A 97 -0.11 -13.15 -4.93
CA LEU A 97 -1.06 -12.09 -5.29
C LEU A 97 -2.36 -12.20 -4.49
N ASP A 98 -2.90 -13.41 -4.33
CA ASP A 98 -4.11 -13.63 -3.55
C ASP A 98 -3.91 -13.23 -2.08
N ALA A 99 -2.78 -13.61 -1.48
CA ALA A 99 -2.45 -13.22 -0.11
C ALA A 99 -2.21 -11.69 0.03
N LEU A 100 -1.63 -11.06 -0.97
CA LEU A 100 -1.44 -9.60 -1.00
C LEU A 100 -2.78 -8.89 -1.10
N PHE A 101 -3.69 -9.38 -1.94
CA PHE A 101 -5.03 -8.85 -2.08
C PHE A 101 -5.85 -9.04 -0.77
N GLU A 102 -5.79 -10.21 -0.16
CA GLU A 102 -6.42 -10.49 1.13
C GLU A 102 -5.94 -9.50 2.21
N GLN A 103 -4.62 -9.32 2.36
CA GLN A 103 -4.06 -8.36 3.30
C GLN A 103 -4.51 -6.92 3.02
N ALA A 104 -4.54 -6.51 1.75
CA ALA A 104 -4.96 -5.17 1.35
C ALA A 104 -6.46 -4.94 1.62
N THR A 105 -7.29 -5.94 1.34
CA THR A 105 -8.75 -5.88 1.59
C THR A 105 -9.08 -5.88 3.09
N GLU A 106 -8.36 -6.65 3.91
CA GLU A 106 -8.49 -6.62 5.37
C GLU A 106 -8.15 -5.24 5.95
N ARG A 107 -7.06 -4.63 5.49
CA ARG A 107 -6.67 -3.27 5.91
C ARG A 107 -7.70 -2.24 5.49
N PHE A 108 -8.22 -2.33 4.26
CA PHE A 108 -9.27 -1.43 3.78
C PHE A 108 -10.57 -1.61 4.59
N ALA A 109 -10.98 -2.83 4.88
CA ALA A 109 -12.14 -3.12 5.72
C ALA A 109 -11.98 -2.56 7.14
N ALA A 110 -10.78 -2.68 7.73
CA ALA A 110 -10.48 -2.11 9.04
C ALA A 110 -10.56 -0.56 9.01
N GLN A 111 -10.06 0.07 7.95
CA GLN A 111 -10.17 1.52 7.76
C GLN A 111 -11.63 1.97 7.62
N MET A 112 -12.43 1.29 6.81
CA MET A 112 -13.86 1.55 6.71
C MET A 112 -14.58 1.40 8.06
N ALA A 113 -14.24 0.37 8.83
CA ALA A 113 -14.81 0.16 10.16
C ALA A 113 -14.44 1.31 11.12
N ALA A 114 -13.20 1.78 11.09
CA ALA A 114 -12.74 2.92 11.88
C ALA A 114 -13.47 4.22 11.48
N CYS A 115 -13.60 4.50 10.18
CA CYS A 115 -14.34 5.65 9.67
C CYS A 115 -15.81 5.60 10.11
N ARG A 116 -16.44 4.43 10.01
CA ARG A 116 -17.83 4.23 10.45
C ARG A 116 -18.01 4.41 11.97
N ALA A 117 -17.07 3.94 12.77
CA ALA A 117 -17.12 4.10 14.22
C ALA A 117 -16.95 5.56 14.66
N ALA A 118 -16.23 6.36 13.89
CA ALA A 118 -16.04 7.79 14.13
C ALA A 118 -17.20 8.67 13.61
N ASP A 119 -18.11 8.10 12.80
CA ASP A 119 -19.22 8.84 12.20
C ASP A 119 -20.40 8.97 13.19
N PRO A 120 -20.78 10.22 13.59
CA PRO A 120 -21.89 10.45 14.50
C PRO A 120 -23.27 10.29 13.81
N HIS A 121 -23.31 10.20 12.48
CA HIS A 121 -24.54 10.18 11.70
C HIS A 121 -24.89 8.76 11.23
N GLY A 122 -25.99 8.17 11.71
CA GLY A 122 -26.37 6.79 11.41
C GLY A 122 -26.70 6.54 9.92
N GLU A 123 -27.49 7.44 9.31
CA GLU A 123 -27.89 7.30 7.90
C GLU A 123 -26.74 7.66 6.96
N GLY A 124 -26.49 6.83 5.94
CA GLY A 124 -25.39 7.03 4.99
C GLY A 124 -23.98 6.77 5.55
N ALA A 125 -23.84 6.36 6.82
CA ALA A 125 -22.54 6.13 7.46
C ALA A 125 -21.68 5.11 6.69
N ALA A 126 -22.27 4.10 6.05
CA ALA A 126 -21.53 3.13 5.26
C ALA A 126 -20.97 3.75 3.97
N ALA A 127 -21.75 4.61 3.30
CA ALA A 127 -21.30 5.34 2.11
C ALA A 127 -20.20 6.34 2.44
N ARG A 128 -20.32 7.09 3.57
CA ARG A 128 -19.26 8.00 4.03
C ARG A 128 -17.99 7.27 4.44
N ALA A 129 -18.12 6.16 5.15
CA ALA A 129 -16.96 5.33 5.50
C ALA A 129 -16.22 4.84 4.24
N TYR A 130 -16.95 4.42 3.22
CA TYR A 130 -16.38 4.07 1.92
C TYR A 130 -15.67 5.26 1.27
N LEU A 131 -16.37 6.40 1.18
CA LEU A 131 -15.85 7.64 0.63
C LEU A 131 -14.51 8.04 1.29
N HIS A 132 -14.50 8.08 2.62
CA HIS A 132 -13.30 8.44 3.37
C HIS A 132 -12.20 7.40 3.23
N ALA A 133 -12.51 6.11 3.26
CA ALA A 133 -11.51 5.05 3.08
C ALA A 133 -10.88 5.07 1.67
N VAL A 134 -11.66 5.40 0.63
CA VAL A 134 -11.15 5.49 -0.75
C VAL A 134 -10.37 6.78 -1.01
N LEU A 135 -10.83 7.92 -0.47
CA LEU A 135 -10.32 9.25 -0.81
C LEU A 135 -9.47 9.90 0.29
N ASP A 136 -9.36 9.27 1.47
CA ASP A 136 -8.60 9.83 2.58
C ASP A 136 -7.11 9.90 2.24
N THR A 137 -6.65 11.14 2.12
CA THR A 137 -5.24 11.47 1.88
C THR A 137 -4.47 11.77 3.17
N ALA A 138 -5.14 11.82 4.31
CA ALA A 138 -4.53 12.14 5.60
C ALA A 138 -3.65 11.00 6.12
N GLN A 139 -3.88 9.78 5.65
CA GLN A 139 -2.97 8.67 5.80
C GLN A 139 -2.75 8.04 4.42
N PRO A 140 -1.67 8.39 3.70
CA PRO A 140 -1.22 7.60 2.57
C PRO A 140 -0.77 6.25 3.14
N ALA A 141 -1.74 5.44 3.52
CA ALA A 141 -1.47 4.08 3.90
C ALA A 141 -1.00 3.39 2.63
N ALA A 142 0.23 2.91 2.63
CA ALA A 142 0.79 2.06 1.59
C ALA A 142 -0.15 0.90 1.20
N SER A 143 -1.12 0.57 2.05
CA SER A 143 -2.17 -0.41 1.84
C SER A 143 -3.24 0.01 0.81
N THR A 144 -3.62 1.30 0.75
CA THR A 144 -4.62 1.76 -0.22
C THR A 144 -4.03 1.79 -1.62
N ASP A 145 -2.77 2.19 -1.76
CA ASP A 145 -2.10 2.24 -3.06
C ASP A 145 -1.94 0.84 -3.67
N VAL A 146 -1.55 -0.15 -2.88
CA VAL A 146 -1.45 -1.53 -3.39
C VAL A 146 -2.82 -2.09 -3.76
N LEU A 147 -3.88 -1.79 -2.99
CA LEU A 147 -5.24 -2.21 -3.34
C LEU A 147 -5.68 -1.60 -4.67
N ARG A 148 -5.43 -0.31 -4.89
CA ARG A 148 -5.71 0.38 -6.16
C ARG A 148 -5.04 -0.29 -7.36
N VAL A 149 -3.76 -0.62 -7.24
CA VAL A 149 -2.99 -1.30 -8.29
C VAL A 149 -3.53 -2.71 -8.54
N LEU A 150 -3.88 -3.45 -7.48
CA LEU A 150 -4.48 -4.78 -7.60
C LEU A 150 -5.86 -4.72 -8.26
N VAL A 151 -6.70 -3.78 -7.86
CA VAL A 151 -8.02 -3.55 -8.48
C VAL A 151 -7.89 -3.17 -9.95
N ALA A 152 -6.94 -2.30 -10.29
CA ALA A 152 -6.67 -1.95 -11.69
C ALA A 152 -6.31 -3.19 -12.54
N SER A 153 -5.60 -4.17 -11.98
CA SER A 153 -5.28 -5.41 -12.70
C SER A 153 -6.51 -6.26 -13.05
N MET A 154 -7.61 -6.13 -12.29
CA MET A 154 -8.88 -6.82 -12.58
C MET A 154 -9.55 -6.34 -13.87
N ILE A 155 -9.20 -5.16 -14.38
CA ILE A 155 -9.77 -4.61 -15.63
C ILE A 155 -9.35 -5.48 -16.81
N THR A 156 -8.09 -5.93 -16.80
CA THR A 156 -7.50 -6.69 -17.93
C THR A 156 -7.52 -8.20 -17.73
N ASP A 157 -7.68 -8.68 -16.49
CA ASP A 157 -7.67 -10.10 -16.17
C ASP A 157 -9.02 -10.57 -15.61
N GLN A 158 -9.74 -11.36 -16.43
CA GLN A 158 -11.07 -11.88 -16.08
C GLN A 158 -11.02 -12.88 -14.93
N GLU A 159 -10.00 -13.72 -14.83
CA GLU A 159 -9.87 -14.71 -13.76
C GLU A 159 -9.63 -14.01 -12.42
N THR A 160 -8.70 -13.09 -12.37
CA THR A 160 -8.44 -12.22 -11.21
C THR A 160 -9.70 -11.47 -10.80
N ARG A 161 -10.45 -10.89 -11.76
CA ARG A 161 -11.71 -10.21 -11.48
C ARG A 161 -12.75 -11.14 -10.86
N ALA A 162 -12.94 -12.33 -11.41
CA ALA A 162 -13.89 -13.30 -10.87
C ALA A 162 -13.54 -13.71 -9.42
N ARG A 163 -12.26 -13.86 -9.13
CA ARG A 163 -11.73 -14.25 -7.82
C ARG A 163 -11.86 -13.14 -6.77
N TRP A 164 -11.52 -11.91 -7.11
CA TRP A 164 -11.39 -10.81 -6.15
C TRP A 164 -12.63 -9.91 -6.04
N SER A 165 -13.62 -10.04 -6.93
CA SER A 165 -14.81 -9.18 -6.90
C SER A 165 -15.74 -9.40 -5.71
N VAL A 166 -15.67 -10.57 -5.05
CA VAL A 166 -16.62 -10.93 -3.99
C VAL A 166 -16.53 -10.02 -2.78
N PRO A 167 -15.35 -9.80 -2.15
CA PRO A 167 -15.26 -8.89 -1.00
C PRO A 167 -15.60 -7.44 -1.40
N MET A 168 -15.29 -7.01 -2.61
CA MET A 168 -15.60 -5.66 -3.06
C MET A 168 -17.10 -5.39 -3.16
N ARG A 169 -17.90 -6.40 -3.56
CA ARG A 169 -19.38 -6.26 -3.63
C ARG A 169 -19.99 -5.99 -2.26
N GLU A 170 -19.41 -6.48 -1.18
CA GLU A 170 -19.90 -6.22 0.16
C GLU A 170 -19.74 -4.74 0.55
N TRP A 171 -18.64 -4.10 0.14
CA TRP A 171 -18.38 -2.69 0.44
C TRP A 171 -19.27 -1.74 -0.37
N THR A 172 -19.67 -2.18 -1.57
CA THR A 172 -20.53 -1.40 -2.48
C THR A 172 -21.99 -1.83 -2.46
N ARG A 173 -22.39 -2.66 -1.47
CA ARG A 173 -23.79 -3.03 -1.30
C ARG A 173 -24.65 -1.77 -1.09
N PRO A 174 -25.81 -1.65 -1.75
CA PRO A 174 -26.73 -0.54 -1.52
C PRO A 174 -27.14 -0.45 -0.04
N ASP A 175 -27.21 0.77 0.46
CA ASP A 175 -27.68 1.01 1.83
C ASP A 175 -29.18 0.65 1.94
N PRO A 176 -29.63 0.13 3.09
CA PRO A 176 -31.03 -0.25 3.32
C PRO A 176 -31.90 0.99 3.65
N VAL A 177 -31.99 1.89 2.70
CA VAL A 177 -32.76 3.16 2.75
C VAL A 177 -33.65 3.26 1.53
N PRO A 178 -34.63 4.22 1.44
CA PRO A 178 -35.43 4.42 0.26
C PRO A 178 -34.63 4.55 -1.03
N LEU A 179 -35.18 4.09 -2.16
CA LEU A 179 -34.48 3.96 -3.43
C LEU A 179 -33.76 5.24 -3.88
N GLU A 180 -34.40 6.41 -3.74
CA GLU A 180 -33.84 7.70 -4.12
C GLU A 180 -32.58 8.01 -3.28
N GLN A 181 -32.65 7.78 -1.98
CA GLN A 181 -31.51 7.96 -1.07
C GLN A 181 -30.43 6.92 -1.35
N ALA A 182 -30.77 5.65 -1.55
CA ALA A 182 -29.82 4.59 -1.91
C ALA A 182 -29.09 4.93 -3.21
N ALA A 183 -29.78 5.49 -4.21
CA ALA A 183 -29.18 5.96 -5.46
C ALA A 183 -28.17 7.09 -5.21
N THR A 184 -28.52 8.07 -4.39
CA THR A 184 -27.60 9.18 -4.01
C THR A 184 -26.35 8.64 -3.33
N LEU A 185 -26.48 7.75 -2.36
CA LEU A 185 -25.35 7.12 -1.66
C LEU A 185 -24.50 6.28 -2.62
N MET A 186 -25.10 5.60 -3.58
CA MET A 186 -24.37 4.86 -4.60
C MET A 186 -23.62 5.80 -5.56
N ILE A 187 -24.20 6.93 -5.95
CA ILE A 187 -23.52 7.96 -6.75
C ILE A 187 -22.27 8.47 -6.02
N CYS A 188 -22.35 8.68 -4.70
CA CYS A 188 -21.18 9.08 -3.92
C CYS A 188 -20.06 8.02 -3.98
N ARG A 189 -20.38 6.73 -3.87
CA ARG A 189 -19.37 5.65 -4.00
C ARG A 189 -18.76 5.61 -5.39
N LEU A 190 -19.59 5.62 -6.45
CA LEU A 190 -19.11 5.61 -7.83
C LEU A 190 -18.28 6.85 -8.18
N ALA A 191 -18.63 8.01 -7.63
CA ALA A 191 -17.84 9.23 -7.80
C ALA A 191 -16.48 9.14 -7.08
N ALA A 192 -16.43 8.53 -5.88
CA ALA A 192 -15.18 8.25 -5.17
C ALA A 192 -14.28 7.32 -6.00
N ASP A 193 -14.85 6.23 -6.54
CA ASP A 193 -14.13 5.30 -7.42
C ASP A 193 -13.62 6.01 -8.68
N GLY A 194 -14.45 6.83 -9.32
CA GLY A 194 -14.05 7.62 -10.49
C GLY A 194 -12.93 8.61 -10.19
N LEU A 195 -12.95 9.22 -9.01
CA LEU A 195 -11.92 10.19 -8.60
C LEU A 195 -10.56 9.50 -8.42
N TRP A 196 -10.48 8.42 -7.65
CA TRP A 196 -9.19 7.73 -7.47
C TRP A 196 -8.68 7.04 -8.75
N ILE A 197 -9.59 6.53 -9.63
CA ILE A 197 -9.19 6.02 -10.95
C ILE A 197 -8.59 7.13 -11.80
N SER A 198 -9.20 8.32 -11.80
CA SER A 198 -8.68 9.48 -12.54
C SER A 198 -7.30 9.91 -12.04
N GLU A 199 -7.07 9.84 -10.73
CA GLU A 199 -5.78 10.11 -10.09
C GLU A 199 -4.75 9.03 -10.45
N LEU A 200 -5.13 7.75 -10.40
CA LEU A 200 -4.24 6.63 -10.75
C LEU A 200 -3.77 6.71 -12.21
N LEU A 201 -4.65 7.13 -13.11
CA LEU A 201 -4.37 7.21 -14.55
C LEU A 201 -3.81 8.58 -14.99
N ASP A 202 -3.70 9.54 -14.09
CA ASP A 202 -3.38 10.94 -14.42
C ASP A 202 -4.21 11.48 -15.61
N SER A 203 -5.50 11.07 -15.62
CA SER A 203 -6.38 11.31 -16.77
C SER A 203 -7.13 12.64 -16.71
N VAL A 204 -7.16 13.29 -15.55
CA VAL A 204 -7.84 14.57 -15.33
C VAL A 204 -6.92 15.54 -14.62
N ALA A 205 -6.61 16.66 -15.28
CA ALA A 205 -5.90 17.77 -14.63
C ALA A 205 -6.81 18.42 -13.59
N MET A 206 -6.63 18.12 -12.33
CA MET A 206 -7.45 18.59 -11.22
C MET A 206 -6.60 19.33 -10.21
N SER A 207 -7.01 20.57 -9.84
CA SER A 207 -6.35 21.29 -8.75
C SER A 207 -6.70 20.66 -7.40
N ALA A 208 -5.83 20.83 -6.41
CA ALA A 208 -6.07 20.35 -5.06
C ALA A 208 -7.35 20.95 -4.45
N GLU A 209 -7.66 22.22 -4.78
CA GLU A 209 -8.85 22.95 -4.31
C GLU A 209 -10.13 22.33 -4.91
N LEU A 210 -10.11 22.03 -6.22
CA LEU A 210 -11.25 21.38 -6.88
C LEU A 210 -11.48 19.98 -6.33
N ARG A 211 -10.41 19.20 -6.13
CA ARG A 211 -10.48 17.89 -5.50
C ARG A 211 -11.12 17.97 -4.10
N ALA A 212 -10.63 18.88 -3.27
CA ALA A 212 -11.16 19.08 -1.92
C ALA A 212 -12.64 19.48 -1.93
N GLU A 213 -13.06 20.32 -2.89
CA GLU A 213 -14.46 20.69 -3.02
C GLU A 213 -15.35 19.51 -3.45
N ILE A 214 -14.89 18.68 -4.39
CA ILE A 214 -15.60 17.45 -4.79
C ILE A 214 -15.80 16.54 -3.57
N VAL A 215 -14.75 16.29 -2.79
CA VAL A 215 -14.84 15.45 -1.57
C VAL A 215 -15.86 16.02 -0.60
N ARG A 216 -15.82 17.36 -0.35
CA ARG A 216 -16.81 18.02 0.53
C ARG A 216 -18.24 17.89 0.00
N GLN A 217 -18.43 17.95 -1.33
CA GLN A 217 -19.79 17.78 -1.92
C GLN A 217 -20.29 16.35 -1.74
N LEU A 218 -19.45 15.36 -1.99
CA LEU A 218 -19.77 13.94 -1.78
C LEU A 218 -20.13 13.66 -0.32
N ASP A 219 -19.37 14.24 0.61
CA ASP A 219 -19.64 14.13 2.05
C ASP A 219 -21.02 14.74 2.41
N ARG A 220 -21.33 15.94 1.93
CA ARG A 220 -22.66 16.54 2.12
C ARG A 220 -23.79 15.72 1.50
N MET A 221 -23.60 15.21 0.29
CA MET A 221 -24.60 14.39 -0.41
C MET A 221 -24.86 13.07 0.31
N SER A 222 -23.85 12.51 0.96
CA SER A 222 -24.00 11.29 1.77
C SER A 222 -24.57 11.52 3.17
N GLY A 223 -24.95 12.77 3.51
CA GLY A 223 -25.55 13.12 4.81
C GLY A 223 -24.55 13.54 5.88
N GLY A 224 -23.27 13.79 5.53
CA GLY A 224 -22.22 14.27 6.45
C GLY A 224 -22.29 15.77 6.77
N GLY A 225 -23.26 16.49 6.23
CA GLY A 225 -23.50 17.90 6.59
C GLY A 225 -24.20 18.02 7.94
N ALA A 226 -23.91 19.10 8.69
CA ALA A 226 -24.65 19.44 9.89
C ALA A 226 -26.17 19.33 9.66
N PRO A 227 -26.99 18.87 10.64
CA PRO A 227 -28.42 18.72 10.47
C PRO A 227 -29.00 20.03 9.94
N GLN A 228 -29.58 19.98 8.75
CA GLN A 228 -30.34 21.10 8.23
C GLN A 228 -31.46 21.33 9.24
N ALA A 229 -31.34 22.43 10.01
CA ALA A 229 -32.38 22.88 10.92
C ALA A 229 -33.69 22.87 10.16
N GLY A 230 -34.63 22.03 10.62
CA GLY A 230 -35.84 21.61 9.94
C GLY A 230 -36.50 22.73 9.17
N THR A 231 -36.76 22.47 7.92
CA THR A 231 -37.84 23.17 7.18
C THR A 231 -39.14 22.75 7.83
N THR A 232 -39.54 23.48 8.85
CA THR A 232 -40.86 23.35 9.47
C THR A 232 -41.90 23.52 8.35
N PRO A 233 -42.80 22.55 8.11
CA PRO A 233 -43.86 22.74 7.14
C PRO A 233 -44.68 23.96 7.57
N ARG A 234 -44.64 25.03 6.77
CA ARG A 234 -45.45 26.23 6.95
C ARG A 234 -46.93 25.81 7.01
N ALA A 235 -47.45 25.75 8.24
CA ALA A 235 -48.86 25.50 8.46
C ALA A 235 -49.67 26.52 7.64
N GLN A 236 -50.38 26.03 6.64
CA GLN A 236 -51.38 26.80 5.91
C GLN A 236 -52.47 27.15 6.92
N ALA A 237 -52.41 28.35 7.47
CA ALA A 237 -53.48 28.97 8.21
C ALA A 237 -54.69 29.13 7.26
N ARG A 238 -55.61 28.20 7.33
CA ARG A 238 -56.95 28.36 6.72
C ARG A 238 -57.63 29.51 7.44
N ALA A 239 -57.63 30.66 6.80
CA ALA A 239 -58.59 31.72 7.12
C ALA A 239 -59.98 31.24 6.77
N ARG A 240 -60.71 30.73 7.74
CA ARG A 240 -62.17 30.63 7.67
C ARG A 240 -62.73 32.03 7.96
N GLY A 241 -63.11 32.72 6.88
CA GLY A 241 -63.92 33.90 6.97
C GLY A 241 -65.27 33.53 7.59
N ARG A 242 -65.56 34.13 8.74
CA ARG A 242 -66.95 34.28 9.23
C ARG A 242 -67.68 35.27 8.32
N ARG A 243 -68.72 34.81 7.71
CA ARG A 243 -69.90 35.66 7.36
C ARG A 243 -71.03 35.31 8.34
N GLY A 244 -71.43 36.27 9.14
CA GLY A 244 -72.72 36.41 9.74
C GLY A 244 -73.33 37.66 9.19
#